data_41b353b17072d2880046928b358cb8f4
#
_entry.id   41b353b17072d2880046928b358cb8f4
#
_cell.length_a   1.000
_cell.length_b   1.000
_cell.length_c   1.000
_cell.angle_alpha   90.00
_cell.angle_beta   90.00
_cell.angle_gamma   90.00
#
_symmetry.space_group_name_H-M   'P 1'
#
loop_
_entity.id
_entity.type
_entity.pdbx_description
1 polymer ?
#
loop_
_entity_poly.entity_id
_entity_poly.type
_entity_poly.pdbx_seq_one_letter_code
_entity_poly.pdbx_strand_id
1 'polypeptide(L)'
;MRLFIPMVVFSFLLSQNIWNGVSVATPDNLDAISSNPAGLGIDRGEQSGTYLSFDSKYTNSSSFRSNGFGYDLTYNIHSHGLFNPEDGNIGVGFSPVRNFYTGIKWNKHSFIDLGFLYRPFNFISIGSAHKFSDDFEQYEYSTYGVAIRPLFNHRLTIGADYNDMDSGVLTY
;
A
#
# COMPACT_ATOMS: atom_id res chain seq x y z
N MET A 1 17.90 -31.61 -8.09
CA MET A 1 18.01 -30.96 -6.76
C MET A 1 18.53 -29.51 -6.77
N ARG A 2 18.91 -28.94 -7.92
CA ARG A 2 19.45 -27.55 -8.00
C ARG A 2 18.41 -26.45 -8.29
N LEU A 3 17.16 -26.77 -8.60
CA LEU A 3 16.09 -25.80 -8.89
C LEU A 3 15.25 -25.39 -7.67
N PHE A 4 15.30 -26.14 -6.57
CA PHE A 4 14.51 -25.87 -5.38
C PHE A 4 15.06 -24.70 -4.52
N ILE A 5 16.37 -24.49 -4.52
CA ILE A 5 17.01 -23.45 -3.70
C ILE A 5 16.66 -22.04 -4.19
N PRO A 6 16.73 -21.71 -5.50
CA PRO A 6 16.34 -20.39 -5.98
C PRO A 6 14.82 -20.10 -5.81
N MET A 7 13.97 -21.12 -5.86
CA MET A 7 12.53 -20.97 -5.67
C MET A 7 12.16 -20.69 -4.21
N VAL A 8 12.86 -21.29 -3.26
CA VAL A 8 12.68 -21.00 -1.83
C VAL A 8 13.23 -19.62 -1.47
N VAL A 9 14.37 -19.21 -2.02
CA VAL A 9 14.94 -17.87 -1.82
C VAL A 9 14.05 -16.80 -2.45
N PHE A 10 13.48 -17.05 -3.62
CA PHE A 10 12.53 -16.15 -4.26
C PHE A 10 11.23 -16.02 -3.44
N SER A 11 10.74 -17.11 -2.86
CA SER A 11 9.58 -17.10 -1.95
C SER A 11 9.86 -16.31 -0.66
N PHE A 12 11.08 -16.38 -0.13
CA PHE A 12 11.50 -15.60 1.05
C PHE A 12 11.64 -14.11 0.75
N LEU A 13 12.10 -13.73 -0.44
CA LEU A 13 12.18 -12.31 -0.85
C LEU A 13 10.80 -11.70 -1.10
N LEU A 14 9.80 -12.50 -1.49
CA LEU A 14 8.42 -12.05 -1.66
C LEU A 14 7.66 -11.96 -0.33
N SER A 15 8.17 -12.52 0.77
CA SER A 15 7.50 -12.53 2.07
C SER A 15 7.82 -11.34 2.98
N GLN A 16 8.73 -10.46 2.58
CA GLN A 16 9.25 -9.40 3.46
C GLN A 16 8.33 -8.20 3.67
N ASN A 17 7.24 -8.07 2.93
CA ASN A 17 6.28 -6.99 3.12
C ASN A 17 4.84 -7.46 2.95
N ILE A 18 4.33 -8.22 3.92
CA ILE A 18 2.95 -8.73 3.89
C ILE A 18 1.91 -7.59 3.86
N TRP A 19 2.27 -6.41 4.34
CA TRP A 19 1.39 -5.27 4.49
C TRP A 19 1.73 -4.07 3.59
N ASN A 20 2.95 -3.97 3.07
CA ASN A 20 3.31 -2.97 2.09
C ASN A 20 3.02 -3.54 0.70
N GLY A 21 2.03 -2.99 0.04
CA GLY A 21 1.61 -3.40 -1.30
C GLY A 21 2.82 -3.51 -2.23
N VAL A 22 2.78 -4.53 -3.07
CA VAL A 22 3.86 -4.79 -4.04
C VAL A 22 3.94 -3.67 -5.07
N SER A 23 2.84 -2.90 -5.27
CA SER A 23 2.77 -1.82 -6.25
C SER A 23 1.61 -0.88 -5.94
N VAL A 24 1.78 0.41 -6.24
CA VAL A 24 0.69 1.39 -6.19
C VAL A 24 -0.44 1.09 -7.18
N ALA A 25 -0.19 0.21 -8.15
CA ALA A 25 -1.20 -0.29 -9.07
C ALA A 25 -2.00 -1.51 -8.53
N THR A 26 -1.59 -2.10 -7.40
CA THR A 26 -2.24 -3.30 -6.85
C THR A 26 -2.61 -3.18 -5.36
N PRO A 27 -3.19 -2.07 -4.92
CA PRO A 27 -3.60 -1.85 -3.52
C PRO A 27 -4.90 -2.61 -3.21
N ASP A 28 -4.86 -3.93 -3.24
CA ASP A 28 -6.08 -4.75 -3.22
C ASP A 28 -6.56 -5.13 -1.82
N ASN A 29 -5.69 -5.04 -0.81
CA ASN A 29 -5.95 -5.53 0.53
C ASN A 29 -5.73 -4.43 1.58
N LEU A 30 -5.31 -4.80 2.79
CA LEU A 30 -4.95 -3.87 3.87
C LEU A 30 -3.81 -2.91 3.49
N ASP A 31 -2.98 -3.30 2.54
CA ASP A 31 -1.92 -2.49 1.93
C ASP A 31 -2.43 -1.24 1.18
N ALA A 32 -3.71 -1.18 0.84
CA ALA A 32 -4.30 -0.03 0.18
C ALA A 32 -4.04 1.27 0.94
N ILE A 33 -4.11 1.24 2.28
CA ILE A 33 -3.91 2.46 3.06
C ILE A 33 -2.47 2.96 3.04
N SER A 34 -1.50 2.07 2.95
CA SER A 34 -0.07 2.43 2.94
C SER A 34 0.46 2.73 1.54
N SER A 35 0.03 1.97 0.53
CA SER A 35 0.59 2.04 -0.83
C SER A 35 -0.15 3.02 -1.74
N ASN A 36 -1.49 2.93 -1.79
CA ASN A 36 -2.33 3.78 -2.63
C ASN A 36 -3.76 3.84 -2.09
N PRO A 37 -4.21 4.95 -1.51
CA PRO A 37 -5.52 5.06 -0.88
C PRO A 37 -6.70 4.87 -1.84
N ALA A 38 -6.50 4.95 -3.17
CA ALA A 38 -7.53 4.59 -4.15
C ALA A 38 -7.99 3.13 -4.02
N GLY A 39 -7.14 2.26 -3.52
CA GLY A 39 -7.45 0.86 -3.24
C GLY A 39 -8.57 0.67 -2.23
N LEU A 40 -8.78 1.63 -1.33
CA LEU A 40 -9.89 1.61 -0.37
C LEU A 40 -11.26 1.67 -1.08
N GLY A 41 -11.32 2.29 -2.26
CA GLY A 41 -12.54 2.34 -3.07
C GLY A 41 -12.90 1.02 -3.76
N ILE A 42 -12.03 0.00 -3.71
CA ILE A 42 -12.33 -1.33 -4.24
C ILE A 42 -13.15 -2.08 -3.19
N ASP A 43 -14.32 -2.55 -3.59
CA ASP A 43 -15.17 -3.38 -2.71
C ASP A 43 -14.52 -4.77 -2.50
N ARG A 44 -13.96 -4.97 -1.33
CA ARG A 44 -13.31 -6.22 -0.89
C ARG A 44 -13.85 -6.71 0.45
N GLY A 45 -14.95 -6.10 0.91
CA GLY A 45 -15.49 -6.36 2.24
C GLY A 45 -14.58 -5.81 3.36
N GLU A 46 -14.81 -6.30 4.56
CA GLU A 46 -14.06 -5.90 5.74
C GLU A 46 -12.81 -6.75 5.90
N GLN A 47 -11.70 -6.09 6.20
CA GLN A 47 -10.42 -6.75 6.44
C GLN A 47 -9.77 -6.11 7.66
N SER A 48 -9.17 -6.94 8.51
CA SER A 48 -8.36 -6.48 9.63
C SER A 48 -7.11 -7.35 9.77
N GLY A 49 -6.05 -6.77 10.28
CA GLY A 49 -4.81 -7.49 10.49
C GLY A 49 -3.93 -6.83 11.53
N THR A 50 -3.11 -7.65 12.16
CA THR A 50 -2.10 -7.19 13.12
C THR A 50 -0.77 -7.82 12.73
N TYR A 51 0.26 -6.99 12.68
CA TYR A 51 1.63 -7.39 12.41
C TYR A 51 2.49 -7.10 13.64
N LEU A 52 3.28 -8.08 14.04
CA LEU A 52 4.23 -7.96 15.14
C LEU A 52 5.65 -8.16 14.60
N SER A 53 6.49 -7.16 14.73
CA SER A 53 7.92 -7.28 14.46
C SER A 53 8.68 -7.41 15.78
N PHE A 54 9.55 -8.41 15.86
CA PHE A 54 10.42 -8.68 16.98
C PHE A 54 11.87 -8.25 16.71
N ASP A 55 12.03 -7.28 15.83
CA ASP A 55 13.31 -6.62 15.62
C ASP A 55 13.71 -5.74 16.83
N SER A 56 14.77 -4.97 16.68
CA SER A 56 15.27 -4.10 17.74
C SER A 56 14.26 -3.06 18.25
N LYS A 57 13.17 -2.81 17.53
CA LYS A 57 12.14 -1.82 17.88
C LYS A 57 10.87 -2.42 18.49
N TYR A 58 10.65 -3.71 18.36
CA TYR A 58 9.42 -4.37 18.82
C TYR A 58 8.16 -3.63 18.40
N THR A 59 7.97 -3.49 17.09
CA THR A 59 6.83 -2.76 16.56
C THR A 59 5.59 -3.65 16.44
N ASN A 60 4.44 -3.08 16.75
CA ASN A 60 3.12 -3.67 16.52
C ASN A 60 2.34 -2.76 15.58
N SER A 61 1.88 -3.27 14.46
CA SER A 61 1.03 -2.54 13.55
C SER A 61 -0.33 -3.20 13.45
N SER A 62 -1.38 -2.40 13.49
CA SER A 62 -2.76 -2.84 13.29
C SER A 62 -3.38 -2.08 12.14
N SER A 63 -4.04 -2.80 11.23
CA SER A 63 -4.66 -2.24 10.05
C SER A 63 -6.10 -2.73 9.92
N PHE A 64 -6.95 -1.87 9.42
CA PHE A 64 -8.36 -2.16 9.16
C PHE A 64 -8.80 -1.44 7.88
N ARG A 65 -9.68 -2.09 7.12
CA ARG A 65 -10.43 -1.46 6.02
C ARG A 65 -11.85 -1.98 5.94
N SER A 66 -12.78 -1.12 5.57
CA SER A 66 -14.19 -1.46 5.33
C SER A 66 -14.83 -0.37 4.48
N ASN A 67 -15.57 -0.74 3.42
CA ASN A 67 -16.48 0.13 2.67
C ASN A 67 -15.92 1.51 2.29
N GLY A 68 -14.72 1.55 1.75
CA GLY A 68 -14.09 2.80 1.33
C GLY A 68 -13.34 3.54 2.43
N PHE A 69 -13.32 3.02 3.64
CA PHE A 69 -12.57 3.56 4.78
C PHE A 69 -11.44 2.62 5.18
N GLY A 70 -10.36 3.17 5.72
CA GLY A 70 -9.29 2.36 6.31
C GLY A 70 -8.42 3.16 7.25
N TYR A 71 -7.76 2.45 8.15
CA TYR A 71 -6.69 3.01 8.98
C TYR A 71 -5.58 1.99 9.15
N ASP A 72 -4.38 2.47 9.43
CA ASP A 72 -3.30 1.70 10.03
C ASP A 72 -2.64 2.49 11.16
N LEU A 73 -2.19 1.78 12.18
CA LEU A 73 -1.54 2.34 13.36
C LEU A 73 -0.32 1.51 13.68
N THR A 74 0.82 2.15 13.86
CA THR A 74 2.06 1.51 14.25
C THR A 74 2.50 2.00 15.65
N TYR A 75 2.77 1.06 16.53
CA TYR A 75 3.19 1.29 17.90
C TYR A 75 4.59 0.75 18.10
N ASN A 76 5.41 1.55 18.77
CA ASN A 76 6.66 1.07 19.35
C ASN A 76 6.41 0.75 20.83
N ILE A 77 6.44 -0.53 21.17
CA ILE A 77 6.07 -1.04 22.50
C ILE A 77 7.01 -0.48 23.60
N HIS A 78 8.27 -0.22 23.26
CA HIS A 78 9.26 0.23 24.24
C HIS A 78 9.28 1.74 24.48
N SER A 79 8.93 2.57 23.50
CA SER A 79 9.12 4.01 23.59
C SER A 79 7.88 4.81 23.92
N HIS A 80 6.70 4.35 23.50
CA HIS A 80 5.50 5.19 23.52
C HIS A 80 4.29 4.58 24.24
N GLY A 81 4.38 3.33 24.69
CA GLY A 81 3.26 2.62 25.30
C GLY A 81 2.15 2.25 24.30
N LEU A 82 1.16 1.50 24.80
CA LEU A 82 0.10 0.92 23.95
C LEU A 82 -0.94 1.94 23.40
N PHE A 83 -0.99 3.15 23.92
CA PHE A 83 -2.04 4.13 23.61
C PHE A 83 -1.55 5.33 22.79
N ASN A 84 -0.25 5.40 22.47
CA ASN A 84 0.29 6.48 21.64
C ASN A 84 0.96 5.86 20.41
N PRO A 85 0.28 5.79 19.25
CA PRO A 85 0.89 5.27 18.05
C PRO A 85 2.09 6.11 17.62
N GLU A 86 3.20 5.46 17.25
CA GLU A 86 4.37 6.11 16.66
C GLU A 86 4.01 6.70 15.30
N ASP A 87 3.25 5.95 14.51
CA ASP A 87 2.75 6.37 13.20
C ASP A 87 1.29 5.95 13.02
N GLY A 88 0.56 6.64 12.17
CA GLY A 88 -0.83 6.34 11.89
C GLY A 88 -1.32 7.00 10.62
N ASN A 89 -2.08 6.22 9.86
CA ASN A 89 -2.74 6.66 8.65
C ASN A 89 -4.25 6.43 8.78
N ILE A 90 -5.02 7.36 8.25
CA ILE A 90 -6.45 7.22 8.08
C ILE A 90 -6.81 7.64 6.66
N GLY A 91 -7.70 6.92 6.00
CA GLY A 91 -8.00 7.22 4.61
C GLY A 91 -9.40 6.81 4.20
N VAL A 92 -9.82 7.41 3.09
CA VAL A 92 -11.07 7.09 2.41
C VAL A 92 -10.81 6.93 0.92
N GLY A 93 -11.58 6.04 0.28
CA GLY A 93 -11.52 5.84 -1.15
C GLY A 93 -12.89 5.49 -1.71
N PHE A 94 -13.13 5.82 -2.96
CA PHE A 94 -14.38 5.54 -3.65
C PHE A 94 -14.16 5.37 -5.15
N SER A 95 -15.17 4.86 -5.84
CA SER A 95 -15.17 4.67 -7.28
C SER A 95 -16.16 5.65 -7.92
N PRO A 96 -15.70 6.79 -8.47
CA PRO A 96 -16.58 7.78 -9.11
C PRO A 96 -17.20 7.27 -10.41
N VAL A 97 -16.47 6.42 -11.13
CA VAL A 97 -16.94 5.74 -12.34
C VAL A 97 -16.38 4.33 -12.38
N ARG A 98 -17.01 3.47 -13.18
CA ARG A 98 -16.60 2.07 -13.31
C ARG A 98 -15.11 1.94 -13.63
N ASN A 99 -14.44 1.05 -12.92
CA ASN A 99 -13.02 0.73 -13.09
C ASN A 99 -12.03 1.87 -12.78
N PHE A 100 -12.49 2.99 -12.28
CA PHE A 100 -11.66 4.09 -11.81
C PHE A 100 -11.93 4.33 -10.33
N TYR A 101 -10.86 4.42 -9.54
CA TYR A 101 -10.91 4.59 -8.10
C TYR A 101 -10.02 5.76 -7.71
N THR A 102 -10.43 6.49 -6.70
CA THR A 102 -9.64 7.57 -6.11
C THR A 102 -9.74 7.50 -4.60
N GLY A 103 -8.74 8.03 -3.92
CA GLY A 103 -8.73 8.06 -2.47
C GLY A 103 -7.79 9.11 -1.93
N ILE A 104 -8.01 9.43 -0.68
CA ILE A 104 -7.17 10.33 0.10
C ILE A 104 -6.80 9.66 1.40
N LYS A 105 -5.57 9.82 1.81
CA LYS A 105 -5.05 9.38 3.10
C LYS A 105 -4.37 10.53 3.80
N TRP A 106 -4.60 10.65 5.08
CA TRP A 106 -3.90 11.54 5.97
C TRP A 106 -3.01 10.74 6.90
N ASN A 107 -1.78 11.21 7.10
CA ASN A 107 -0.78 10.63 7.97
C ASN A 107 -0.57 11.50 9.21
N LYS A 108 -0.31 10.88 10.35
CA LYS A 108 -0.04 11.57 11.64
C LYS A 108 1.10 12.60 11.55
N HIS A 109 2.07 12.39 10.69
CA HIS A 109 3.22 13.28 10.49
C HIS A 109 2.96 14.42 9.50
N SER A 110 1.69 14.81 9.34
CA SER A 110 1.29 15.95 8.51
C SER A 110 1.57 15.76 7.01
N PHE A 111 1.22 14.57 6.49
CA PHE A 111 1.24 14.31 5.06
C PHE A 111 -0.14 13.89 4.58
N ILE A 112 -0.44 14.27 3.34
CA ILE A 112 -1.65 13.86 2.63
C ILE A 112 -1.23 13.13 1.37
N ASP A 113 -1.76 11.91 1.17
CA ASP A 113 -1.56 11.15 -0.05
C ASP A 113 -2.86 11.12 -0.85
N LEU A 114 -2.78 11.49 -2.13
CA LEU A 114 -3.86 11.35 -3.09
C LEU A 114 -3.58 10.14 -3.97
N GLY A 115 -4.55 9.24 -4.06
CA GLY A 115 -4.45 8.01 -4.83
C GLY A 115 -5.38 7.98 -6.02
N PHE A 116 -4.88 7.44 -7.13
CA PHE A 116 -5.67 7.14 -8.33
C PHE A 116 -5.36 5.73 -8.81
N LEU A 117 -6.38 5.02 -9.27
CA LEU A 117 -6.26 3.67 -9.77
C LEU A 117 -7.25 3.45 -10.91
N TYR A 118 -6.73 2.98 -12.03
CA TYR A 118 -7.53 2.66 -13.19
C TYR A 118 -7.32 1.20 -13.61
N ARG A 119 -8.41 0.46 -13.76
CA ARG A 119 -8.43 -0.97 -14.12
C ARG A 119 -9.31 -1.19 -15.37
N PRO A 120 -8.79 -0.86 -16.57
CA PRO A 120 -9.58 -1.02 -17.79
C PRO A 120 -10.04 -2.47 -18.00
N PHE A 121 -9.23 -3.42 -17.57
CA PHE A 121 -9.49 -4.84 -17.64
C PHE A 121 -9.11 -5.54 -16.33
N ASN A 122 -9.62 -6.75 -16.12
CA ASN A 122 -9.34 -7.54 -14.92
C ASN A 122 -7.85 -7.93 -14.77
N PHE A 123 -7.08 -7.85 -15.86
CA PHE A 123 -5.69 -8.25 -15.92
C PHE A 123 -4.70 -7.08 -16.02
N ILE A 124 -5.17 -5.83 -16.16
CA ILE A 124 -4.32 -4.63 -16.20
C ILE A 124 -4.77 -3.64 -15.14
N SER A 125 -3.81 -3.09 -14.43
CA SER A 125 -4.02 -2.04 -13.43
C SER A 125 -2.96 -0.96 -13.60
N ILE A 126 -3.37 0.29 -13.53
CA ILE A 126 -2.51 1.47 -13.58
C ILE A 126 -2.84 2.30 -12.36
N GLY A 127 -1.84 2.64 -11.56
CA GLY A 127 -2.01 3.39 -10.33
C GLY A 127 -1.05 4.56 -10.21
N SER A 128 -1.45 5.56 -9.44
CA SER A 128 -0.54 6.59 -8.96
C SER A 128 -0.90 7.00 -7.54
N ALA A 129 0.12 7.38 -6.77
CA ALA A 129 -0.02 7.96 -5.45
C ALA A 129 0.85 9.21 -5.39
N HIS A 130 0.29 10.30 -4.88
CA HIS A 130 0.93 11.61 -4.82
C HIS A 130 0.94 12.07 -3.37
N LYS A 131 2.11 12.37 -2.84
CA LYS A 131 2.31 12.80 -1.46
C LYS A 131 2.55 14.29 -1.37
N PHE A 132 1.82 14.93 -0.47
CA PHE A 132 1.90 16.36 -0.19
C PHE A 132 2.07 16.60 1.31
N SER A 133 2.57 17.78 1.70
CA SER A 133 2.41 18.28 3.06
C SER A 133 0.93 18.51 3.38
N ASP A 134 0.56 18.59 4.66
CA ASP A 134 -0.83 18.70 5.12
C ASP A 134 -1.51 20.02 4.68
N ASP A 135 -0.74 21.05 4.41
CA ASP A 135 -1.20 22.34 3.88
C ASP A 135 -1.27 22.37 2.33
N PHE A 136 -0.86 21.30 1.65
CA PHE A 136 -0.71 21.22 0.19
C PHE A 136 0.30 22.23 -0.42
N GLU A 137 1.10 22.89 0.41
CA GLU A 137 2.08 23.85 -0.07
C GLU A 137 3.32 23.20 -0.68
N GLN A 138 3.68 22.01 -0.19
CA GLN A 138 4.83 21.26 -0.68
C GLN A 138 4.41 19.92 -1.27
N TYR A 139 4.82 19.74 -2.52
CA TYR A 139 4.81 18.45 -3.18
C TYR A 139 6.06 17.66 -2.75
N GLU A 140 5.88 16.45 -2.27
CA GLU A 140 6.99 15.61 -1.81
C GLU A 140 7.47 14.69 -2.93
N TYR A 141 6.59 13.81 -3.39
CA TYR A 141 6.89 12.90 -4.50
C TYR A 141 5.63 12.25 -5.05
N SER A 142 5.77 11.66 -6.24
CA SER A 142 4.75 10.79 -6.84
C SER A 142 5.32 9.42 -7.14
N THR A 143 4.47 8.42 -6.95
CA THR A 143 4.74 7.06 -7.41
C THR A 143 3.72 6.67 -8.46
N TYR A 144 4.19 6.14 -9.57
CA TYR A 144 3.37 5.65 -10.67
C TYR A 144 3.61 4.15 -10.83
N GLY A 145 2.57 3.38 -11.01
CA GLY A 145 2.67 1.93 -11.13
C GLY A 145 1.82 1.35 -12.24
N VAL A 146 2.31 0.27 -12.81
CA VAL A 146 1.56 -0.57 -13.75
C VAL A 146 1.69 -2.01 -13.30
N ALA A 147 0.59 -2.75 -13.34
CA ALA A 147 0.59 -4.17 -13.00
C ALA A 147 -0.25 -4.97 -14.00
N ILE A 148 0.19 -6.19 -14.23
CA ILE A 148 -0.52 -7.18 -15.05
C ILE A 148 -0.75 -8.46 -14.26
N ARG A 149 -1.88 -9.12 -14.56
CA ARG A 149 -2.28 -10.42 -13.99
C ARG A 149 -2.46 -11.41 -15.11
N PRO A 150 -1.38 -12.07 -15.57
CA PRO A 150 -1.42 -12.92 -16.76
C PRO A 150 -2.36 -14.12 -16.65
N LEU A 151 -2.69 -14.53 -15.42
CA LEU A 151 -3.64 -15.62 -15.15
C LEU A 151 -5.08 -15.12 -14.91
N PHE A 152 -5.35 -13.83 -15.17
CA PHE A 152 -6.65 -13.18 -14.94
C PHE A 152 -7.16 -13.27 -13.48
N ASN A 153 -6.30 -13.59 -12.53
CA ASN A 153 -6.59 -13.71 -11.11
C ASN A 153 -5.42 -13.18 -10.26
N HIS A 154 -5.59 -13.20 -8.92
CA HIS A 154 -4.60 -12.67 -7.98
C HIS A 154 -3.42 -13.62 -7.68
N ARG A 155 -3.38 -14.82 -8.27
CA ARG A 155 -2.31 -15.81 -7.98
C ARG A 155 -0.95 -15.40 -8.53
N LEU A 156 -0.94 -14.66 -9.64
CA LEU A 156 0.27 -14.08 -10.19
C LEU A 156 -0.01 -12.64 -10.59
N THR A 157 0.72 -11.74 -9.99
CA THR A 157 0.72 -10.31 -10.32
C THR A 157 2.16 -9.90 -10.59
N ILE A 158 2.39 -9.22 -11.69
CA ILE A 158 3.67 -8.64 -12.06
C ILE A 158 3.43 -7.15 -12.12
N GLY A 159 4.16 -6.38 -11.32
CA GLY A 159 4.06 -4.93 -11.25
C GLY A 159 5.41 -4.26 -11.36
N ALA A 160 5.39 -3.01 -11.78
CA ALA A 160 6.53 -2.12 -11.77
C ALA A 160 6.07 -0.74 -11.32
N ASP A 161 6.80 -0.15 -10.40
CA ASP A 161 6.56 1.20 -9.92
C ASP A 161 7.75 2.10 -10.26
N TYR A 162 7.44 3.33 -10.64
CA TYR A 162 8.38 4.42 -10.81
C TYR A 162 8.10 5.47 -9.74
N ASN A 163 9.13 5.86 -9.00
CA ASN A 163 9.04 6.90 -7.99
C ASN A 163 9.74 8.16 -8.50
N ASP A 164 8.99 9.25 -8.58
CA ASP A 164 9.49 10.58 -8.94
C ASP A 164 10.06 11.26 -7.69
N MET A 165 11.08 10.65 -7.12
CA MET A 165 12.00 11.31 -6.21
C MET A 165 13.17 11.81 -7.03
N ASP A 166 13.79 12.91 -6.66
CA ASP A 166 14.99 13.50 -7.31
C ASP A 166 16.17 12.51 -7.53
N SER A 167 16.01 11.25 -7.16
CA SER A 167 17.01 10.18 -7.26
C SER A 167 16.70 9.05 -8.25
N GLY A 168 15.56 9.05 -8.94
CA GLY A 168 15.24 8.11 -10.03
C GLY A 168 15.41 6.60 -9.72
N VAL A 169 14.95 6.14 -8.57
CA VAL A 169 15.06 4.71 -8.22
C VAL A 169 13.90 3.92 -8.82
N LEU A 170 14.20 3.06 -9.79
CA LEU A 170 13.27 2.02 -10.26
C LEU A 170 13.28 0.85 -9.26
N THR A 171 12.16 0.57 -8.62
CA THR A 171 11.93 -0.64 -7.81
C THR A 171 11.20 -1.69 -8.65
N TYR A 172 11.74 -2.92 -8.69
CA TYR A 172 11.14 -4.05 -9.43
C TYR A 172 10.50 -5.03 -8.47
#